data_6da402c6ee7a581fd7c29fc364d0e38f
#
_entry.id   6da402c6ee7a581fd7c29fc364d0e38f
#
_cell.length_a   1.000
_cell.length_b   1.000
_cell.length_c   1.000
_cell.angle_alpha   90.00
_cell.angle_beta   90.00
_cell.angle_gamma   90.00
#
_symmetry.space_group_name_H-M   'P 1'
#
loop_
_entity.id
_entity.type
_entity.pdbx_description
1 polymer ?
#
loop_
_entity_poly.entity_id
_entity_poly.type
_entity_poly.pdbx_seq_one_letter_code
_entity_poly.pdbx_strand_id
1 'polypeptide(L)'
;SRGLGDVYKRQMQDMEFTIEKGKLFMLQTRNGKRTAQAALKIACDMVDEGMITIDEALMMVEPKQLDSLLHPMFDADELKKAEPIASALPASPGAACGQIVFSAEEAIQEASRNHKVILVRLETSPEDIEGMHVSQGILTVRGGMTSHAAVVAVSYTHLTLPTNSR
;
A
#
# COMPACT_ATOMS: atom_id res chain seq x y z
N SER A 1 -16.65 11.09 18.10
CA SER A 1 -16.92 12.55 18.17
C SER A 1 -15.68 13.28 17.71
N ARG A 2 -15.82 14.07 16.66
CA ARG A 2 -14.73 14.92 16.17
C ARG A 2 -14.44 16.03 17.15
N GLY A 3 -13.17 16.37 17.29
CA GLY A 3 -12.75 17.43 18.19
C GLY A 3 -12.96 18.82 17.61
N LEU A 4 -13.01 19.83 18.48
CA LEU A 4 -13.14 21.25 18.10
C LEU A 4 -12.08 21.71 17.09
N GLY A 5 -10.88 21.10 17.11
CA GLY A 5 -9.80 21.41 16.17
C GLY A 5 -10.13 21.01 14.74
N ASP A 6 -10.86 19.91 14.52
CA ASP A 6 -11.27 19.46 13.19
C ASP A 6 -12.23 20.45 12.54
N VAL A 7 -13.17 20.96 13.30
CA VAL A 7 -14.16 21.93 12.82
C VAL A 7 -13.51 23.27 12.46
N TYR A 8 -12.61 23.77 13.29
CA TYR A 8 -11.97 25.07 13.09
C TYR A 8 -10.97 25.07 11.92
N LYS A 9 -10.11 24.03 11.86
CA LYS A 9 -9.09 23.93 10.80
C LYS A 9 -9.58 23.23 9.54
N ARG A 10 -10.77 22.67 9.56
CA ARG A 10 -11.31 21.83 8.48
C ARG A 10 -10.33 20.72 8.06
N GLN A 11 -9.67 20.12 9.06
CA GLN A 11 -8.68 19.06 8.90
C GLN A 11 -8.78 18.09 10.07
N MET A 12 -8.47 16.81 9.82
CA MET A 12 -8.34 15.84 10.90
C MET A 12 -7.13 16.17 11.78
N GLN A 13 -7.35 16.24 13.08
CA GLN A 13 -6.34 16.56 14.08
C GLN A 13 -6.12 15.38 15.03
N ASP A 14 -4.87 15.22 15.44
CA ASP A 14 -4.46 14.35 16.55
C ASP A 14 -4.33 15.24 17.81
N MET A 15 -5.10 14.93 18.84
CA MET A 15 -5.20 15.79 20.01
C MET A 15 -4.86 15.00 21.28
N GLU A 16 -4.00 15.58 22.09
CA GLU A 16 -3.67 15.09 23.42
C GLU A 16 -4.36 15.97 24.47
N PHE A 17 -5.00 15.34 25.44
CA PHE A 17 -5.67 16.03 26.54
C PHE A 17 -5.58 15.26 27.86
N THR A 18 -5.79 15.93 28.96
CA THR A 18 -5.95 15.33 30.28
C THR A 18 -7.20 15.85 30.95
N ILE A 19 -7.70 15.08 31.91
CA ILE A 19 -8.84 15.49 32.72
C ILE A 19 -8.37 15.56 34.19
N GLU A 20 -8.46 16.73 34.79
CA GLU A 20 -8.16 16.94 36.21
C GLU A 20 -9.35 17.61 36.91
N LYS A 21 -9.81 17.02 37.98
CA LYS A 21 -10.96 17.52 38.79
C LYS A 21 -12.19 17.82 37.91
N GLY A 22 -12.47 16.97 36.92
CA GLY A 22 -13.60 17.09 36.01
C GLY A 22 -13.47 18.17 34.95
N LYS A 23 -12.29 18.81 34.81
CA LYS A 23 -11.99 19.78 33.76
C LYS A 23 -11.08 19.17 32.70
N LEU A 24 -11.41 19.42 31.45
CA LEU A 24 -10.61 19.02 30.28
C LEU A 24 -9.50 20.05 30.04
N PHE A 25 -8.27 19.59 29.93
CA PHE A 25 -7.09 20.39 29.57
C PHE A 25 -6.49 19.85 28.26
N MET A 26 -6.48 20.68 27.22
CA MET A 26 -5.80 20.37 25.96
C MET A 26 -4.30 20.55 26.15
N LEU A 27 -3.54 19.50 25.84
CA LEU A 27 -2.08 19.50 26.00
C LEU A 27 -1.41 19.82 24.64
N GLN A 28 -1.85 19.14 23.57
CA GLN A 28 -1.27 19.31 22.25
C GLN A 28 -2.30 19.01 21.18
N THR A 29 -2.15 19.68 20.03
CA THR A 29 -2.85 19.35 18.80
C THR A 29 -1.88 19.38 17.62
N ARG A 30 -1.98 18.41 16.71
CA ARG A 30 -1.15 18.30 15.51
C ARG A 30 -1.94 17.69 14.37
N ASN A 31 -1.45 17.83 13.14
CA ASN A 31 -2.07 17.17 12.01
C ASN A 31 -1.98 15.65 12.18
N GLY A 32 -3.12 14.97 12.11
CA GLY A 32 -3.20 13.54 12.29
C GLY A 32 -2.47 12.78 11.16
N LYS A 33 -1.58 11.87 11.53
CA LYS A 33 -1.01 10.92 10.58
C LYS A 33 -2.08 9.92 10.15
N ARG A 34 -2.14 9.61 8.85
CA ARG A 34 -3.20 8.81 8.24
C ARG A 34 -2.65 7.80 7.28
N THR A 35 -3.27 6.62 7.23
CA THR A 35 -3.09 5.70 6.10
C THR A 35 -3.81 6.26 4.87
N ALA A 36 -3.45 5.81 3.68
CA ALA A 36 -4.10 6.22 2.44
C ALA A 36 -5.63 6.01 2.46
N GLN A 37 -6.07 4.84 2.94
CA GLN A 37 -7.48 4.51 3.09
C GLN A 37 -8.21 5.44 4.06
N ALA A 38 -7.59 5.74 5.21
CA ALA A 38 -8.16 6.65 6.19
C ALA A 38 -8.24 8.09 5.65
N ALA A 39 -7.22 8.55 4.89
CA ALA A 39 -7.23 9.87 4.29
C ALA A 39 -8.39 10.04 3.31
N LEU A 40 -8.61 9.04 2.43
CA LEU A 40 -9.72 9.06 1.46
C LEU A 40 -11.08 9.05 2.17
N LYS A 41 -11.26 8.14 3.15
CA LYS A 41 -12.51 8.07 3.89
C LYS A 41 -12.82 9.35 4.65
N ILE A 42 -11.83 9.94 5.32
CA ILE A 42 -12.00 11.21 6.05
C ILE A 42 -12.40 12.34 5.09
N ALA A 43 -11.76 12.43 3.92
CA ALA A 43 -12.11 13.44 2.92
C ALA A 43 -13.57 13.29 2.47
N CYS A 44 -14.03 12.08 2.16
CA CYS A 44 -15.43 11.80 1.81
C CYS A 44 -16.38 12.17 2.96
N ASP A 45 -16.10 11.70 4.18
CA ASP A 45 -16.95 11.98 5.36
C ASP A 45 -17.07 13.49 5.63
N MET A 46 -16.00 14.26 5.43
CA MET A 46 -16.02 15.72 5.61
C MET A 46 -16.86 16.43 4.55
N VAL A 47 -16.90 15.90 3.32
CA VAL A 47 -17.81 16.41 2.28
C VAL A 47 -19.26 16.10 2.63
N ASP A 48 -19.55 14.86 3.02
CA ASP A 48 -20.89 14.41 3.38
C ASP A 48 -21.46 15.18 4.59
N GLU A 49 -20.61 15.59 5.52
CA GLU A 49 -20.96 16.44 6.66
C GLU A 49 -21.04 17.94 6.29
N GLY A 50 -20.78 18.31 5.05
CA GLY A 50 -20.79 19.71 4.59
C GLY A 50 -19.68 20.58 5.18
N MET A 51 -18.61 19.99 5.71
CA MET A 51 -17.48 20.71 6.28
C MET A 51 -16.55 21.32 5.22
N ILE A 52 -16.39 20.64 4.10
CA ILE A 52 -15.55 21.04 2.97
C ILE A 52 -16.28 20.77 1.65
N THR A 53 -15.83 21.41 0.58
CA THR A 53 -16.29 21.13 -0.78
C THR A 53 -15.58 19.92 -1.37
N ILE A 54 -16.09 19.37 -2.49
CA ILE A 54 -15.46 18.29 -3.23
C ILE A 54 -14.05 18.69 -3.70
N ASP A 55 -13.89 19.94 -4.19
CA ASP A 55 -12.60 20.43 -4.66
C ASP A 55 -11.57 20.50 -3.52
N GLU A 56 -11.99 20.98 -2.35
CA GLU A 56 -11.15 21.00 -1.15
C GLU A 56 -10.77 19.56 -0.71
N ALA A 57 -11.69 18.61 -0.77
CA ALA A 57 -11.43 17.20 -0.45
C ALA A 57 -10.41 16.58 -1.41
N LEU A 58 -10.51 16.87 -2.71
CA LEU A 58 -9.54 16.39 -3.70
C LEU A 58 -8.13 16.92 -3.42
N MET A 59 -8.00 18.17 -2.98
CA MET A 59 -6.71 18.75 -2.62
C MET A 59 -6.12 18.21 -1.30
N MET A 60 -6.93 17.55 -0.46
CA MET A 60 -6.48 16.94 0.79
C MET A 60 -5.82 15.57 0.63
N VAL A 61 -6.06 14.90 -0.49
CA VAL A 61 -5.56 13.54 -0.74
C VAL A 61 -4.36 13.61 -1.67
N GLU A 62 -3.21 13.12 -1.20
CA GLU A 62 -2.00 13.07 -2.02
C GLU A 62 -2.14 11.99 -3.10
N PRO A 63 -1.81 12.27 -4.38
CA PRO A 63 -1.88 11.29 -5.47
C PRO A 63 -1.13 9.98 -5.19
N LYS A 64 0.03 10.06 -4.53
CA LYS A 64 0.81 8.87 -4.11
C LYS A 64 0.06 7.95 -3.15
N GLN A 65 -0.85 8.49 -2.35
CA GLN A 65 -1.68 7.68 -1.46
C GLN A 65 -2.72 6.89 -2.24
N LEU A 66 -3.28 7.47 -3.31
CA LEU A 66 -4.21 6.76 -4.19
C LEU A 66 -3.53 5.61 -4.93
N ASP A 67 -2.31 5.83 -5.40
CA ASP A 67 -1.52 4.79 -6.08
C ASP A 67 -1.41 3.52 -5.22
N SER A 68 -1.11 3.67 -3.93
CA SER A 68 -1.03 2.53 -3.01
C SER A 68 -2.36 1.78 -2.81
N LEU A 69 -3.51 2.44 -3.03
CA LEU A 69 -4.84 1.82 -2.91
C LEU A 69 -5.27 1.09 -4.18
N LEU A 70 -4.65 1.38 -5.33
CA LEU A 70 -4.93 0.70 -6.60
C LEU A 70 -4.25 -0.67 -6.71
N HIS A 71 -3.28 -0.95 -5.84
CA HIS A 71 -2.62 -2.25 -5.81
C HIS A 71 -3.44 -3.29 -5.05
N PRO A 72 -3.35 -4.58 -5.43
CA PRO A 72 -3.96 -5.67 -4.69
C PRO A 72 -3.54 -5.66 -3.21
N MET A 73 -4.48 -5.89 -2.31
CA MET A 73 -4.22 -6.01 -0.88
C MET A 73 -4.78 -7.32 -0.36
N PHE A 74 -4.16 -7.85 0.71
CA PHE A 74 -4.73 -8.97 1.43
C PHE A 74 -5.97 -8.53 2.23
N ASP A 75 -6.91 -9.45 2.41
CA ASP A 75 -8.00 -9.25 3.35
C ASP A 75 -7.45 -9.02 4.76
N ALA A 76 -7.94 -7.97 5.43
CA ALA A 76 -7.40 -7.55 6.73
C ALA A 76 -7.65 -8.58 7.84
N ASP A 77 -8.75 -9.34 7.77
CA ASP A 77 -9.09 -10.33 8.79
C ASP A 77 -8.33 -11.63 8.57
N GLU A 78 -8.08 -12.02 7.32
CA GLU A 78 -7.20 -13.15 6.98
C GLU A 78 -5.74 -12.84 7.34
N LEU A 79 -5.29 -11.62 7.11
CA LEU A 79 -3.92 -11.21 7.47
C LEU A 79 -3.66 -11.27 8.98
N LYS A 80 -4.66 -10.95 9.81
CA LYS A 80 -4.55 -11.08 11.28
C LYS A 80 -4.42 -12.51 11.76
N LYS A 81 -4.97 -13.47 11.02
CA LYS A 81 -4.91 -14.91 11.33
C LYS A 81 -3.63 -15.56 10.83
N ALA A 82 -2.98 -14.95 9.83
CA ALA A 82 -1.77 -15.49 9.24
C ALA A 82 -0.57 -15.32 10.18
N GLU A 83 0.22 -16.37 10.32
CA GLU A 83 1.49 -16.32 11.03
C GLU A 83 2.61 -16.01 10.02
N PRO A 84 3.33 -14.88 10.14
CA PRO A 84 4.36 -14.52 9.19
C PRO A 84 5.58 -15.44 9.34
N ILE A 85 6.02 -16.05 8.26
CA ILE A 85 7.22 -16.89 8.22
C ILE A 85 8.49 -16.04 8.23
N ALA A 86 8.46 -14.90 7.54
CA ALA A 86 9.60 -13.97 7.43
C ALA A 86 9.11 -12.54 7.15
N SER A 87 10.03 -11.58 7.29
CA SER A 87 9.81 -10.18 6.96
C SER A 87 10.86 -9.72 5.95
N ALA A 88 10.46 -8.90 4.99
CA ALA A 88 11.34 -8.34 3.96
C ALA A 88 11.08 -6.85 3.76
N LEU A 89 12.01 -6.16 3.09
CA LEU A 89 11.84 -4.77 2.70
C LEU A 89 10.91 -4.68 1.47
N PRO A 90 9.82 -3.91 1.52
CA PRO A 90 8.94 -3.75 0.38
C PRO A 90 9.60 -2.84 -0.67
N ALA A 91 9.82 -3.37 -1.88
CA ALA A 91 10.35 -2.61 -3.01
C ALA A 91 9.23 -2.00 -3.85
N SER A 92 8.06 -2.64 -3.89
CA SER A 92 6.87 -2.10 -4.56
C SER A 92 5.63 -2.35 -3.70
N PRO A 93 4.59 -1.51 -3.83
CA PRO A 93 3.33 -1.73 -3.14
C PRO A 93 2.58 -2.94 -3.71
N GLY A 94 1.66 -3.51 -2.91
CA GLY A 94 0.78 -4.57 -3.34
C GLY A 94 1.00 -5.89 -2.61
N ALA A 95 0.08 -6.81 -2.85
CA ALA A 95 0.07 -8.16 -2.31
C ALA A 95 0.05 -9.18 -3.45
N ALA A 96 0.82 -10.23 -3.33
CA ALA A 96 0.89 -11.31 -4.31
C ALA A 96 0.64 -12.67 -3.64
N CYS A 97 -0.06 -13.55 -4.33
CA CYS A 97 -0.26 -14.94 -3.93
C CYS A 97 0.09 -15.85 -5.10
N GLY A 98 0.78 -16.95 -4.80
CA GLY A 98 1.14 -17.92 -5.82
C GLY A 98 1.99 -19.05 -5.26
N GLN A 99 2.25 -20.02 -6.11
CA GLN A 99 3.18 -21.12 -5.83
C GLN A 99 4.61 -20.58 -5.83
N ILE A 100 5.41 -20.99 -4.85
CA ILE A 100 6.82 -20.61 -4.79
C ILE A 100 7.61 -21.41 -5.84
N VAL A 101 8.41 -20.71 -6.63
CA VAL A 101 9.35 -21.26 -7.61
C VAL A 101 10.72 -20.63 -7.41
N PHE A 102 11.79 -21.35 -7.74
CA PHE A 102 13.16 -20.96 -7.44
C PHE A 102 14.00 -20.64 -8.68
N SER A 103 13.46 -20.85 -9.88
CA SER A 103 14.13 -20.48 -11.12
C SER A 103 13.18 -19.77 -12.08
N ALA A 104 13.76 -19.02 -13.03
CA ALA A 104 12.98 -18.33 -14.07
C ALA A 104 12.27 -19.34 -14.99
N GLU A 105 12.91 -20.46 -15.30
CA GLU A 105 12.36 -21.53 -16.13
C GLU A 105 11.14 -22.18 -15.47
N GLU A 106 11.21 -22.47 -14.17
CA GLU A 106 10.07 -22.99 -13.40
C GLU A 106 8.92 -21.98 -13.40
N ALA A 107 9.23 -20.68 -13.22
CA ALA A 107 8.21 -19.62 -13.24
C ALA A 107 7.47 -19.61 -14.58
N ILE A 108 8.19 -19.66 -15.71
CA ILE A 108 7.62 -19.68 -17.05
C ILE A 108 6.78 -20.95 -17.25
N GLN A 109 7.29 -22.10 -16.85
CA GLN A 109 6.60 -23.38 -16.99
C GLN A 109 5.28 -23.42 -16.22
N GLU A 110 5.29 -23.02 -14.95
CA GLU A 110 4.09 -23.00 -14.12
C GLU A 110 3.10 -21.92 -14.58
N ALA A 111 3.58 -20.75 -14.97
CA ALA A 111 2.73 -19.71 -15.56
C ALA A 111 2.06 -20.17 -16.87
N SER A 112 2.75 -20.93 -17.71
CA SER A 112 2.17 -21.52 -18.93
C SER A 112 1.03 -22.50 -18.66
N ARG A 113 1.01 -23.09 -17.46
CA ARG A 113 -0.08 -23.93 -16.93
C ARG A 113 -1.19 -23.12 -16.25
N ASN A 114 -1.13 -21.80 -16.36
CA ASN A 114 -2.07 -20.86 -15.72
C ASN A 114 -2.01 -20.87 -14.17
N HIS A 115 -0.89 -21.27 -13.60
CA HIS A 115 -0.64 -21.14 -12.17
C HIS A 115 -0.04 -19.77 -11.85
N LYS A 116 -0.51 -19.16 -10.76
CA LYS A 116 0.12 -17.97 -10.21
C LYS A 116 1.39 -18.36 -9.47
N VAL A 117 2.49 -17.67 -9.73
CA VAL A 117 3.80 -17.99 -9.14
C VAL A 117 4.43 -16.82 -8.43
N ILE A 118 5.22 -17.10 -7.41
CA ILE A 118 6.12 -16.17 -6.72
C ILE A 118 7.53 -16.67 -6.94
N LEU A 119 8.35 -15.85 -7.59
CA LEU A 119 9.75 -16.16 -7.87
C LEU A 119 10.62 -15.83 -6.65
N VAL A 120 11.30 -16.80 -6.10
CA VAL A 120 12.22 -16.65 -4.97
C VAL A 120 13.65 -16.89 -5.44
N ARG A 121 14.53 -15.89 -5.29
CA ARG A 121 15.94 -15.96 -5.71
C ARG A 121 16.85 -15.51 -4.59
N LEU A 122 18.11 -15.91 -4.63
CA LEU A 122 19.14 -15.30 -3.78
C LEU A 122 19.33 -13.82 -4.16
N GLU A 123 19.47 -13.57 -5.43
CA GLU A 123 19.47 -12.27 -6.10
C GLU A 123 19.00 -12.47 -7.54
N THR A 124 18.49 -11.44 -8.19
CA THR A 124 18.05 -11.53 -9.59
C THR A 124 19.15 -11.08 -10.53
N SER A 125 19.21 -11.72 -11.69
CA SER A 125 20.08 -11.39 -12.81
C SER A 125 19.26 -10.99 -14.04
N PRO A 126 19.88 -10.40 -15.09
CA PRO A 126 19.19 -10.11 -16.35
C PRO A 126 18.56 -11.34 -17.01
N GLU A 127 19.10 -12.53 -16.76
CA GLU A 127 18.57 -13.80 -17.28
C GLU A 127 17.23 -14.20 -16.62
N ASP A 128 16.93 -13.67 -15.45
CA ASP A 128 15.69 -13.94 -14.73
C ASP A 128 14.49 -13.10 -15.23
N ILE A 129 14.69 -12.14 -16.14
CA ILE A 129 13.69 -11.14 -16.55
C ILE A 129 12.39 -11.80 -17.03
N GLU A 130 12.46 -12.83 -17.84
CA GLU A 130 11.26 -13.51 -18.37
C GLU A 130 10.47 -14.19 -17.24
N GLY A 131 11.15 -14.86 -16.32
CA GLY A 131 10.54 -15.45 -15.13
C GLY A 131 9.95 -14.40 -14.19
N MET A 132 10.63 -13.26 -14.02
CA MET A 132 10.12 -12.13 -13.24
C MET A 132 8.84 -11.55 -13.85
N HIS A 133 8.77 -11.45 -15.18
CA HIS A 133 7.61 -10.89 -15.88
C HIS A 133 6.34 -11.72 -15.71
N VAL A 134 6.43 -13.04 -15.68
CA VAL A 134 5.28 -13.94 -15.51
C VAL A 134 4.89 -14.15 -14.04
N SER A 135 5.73 -13.72 -13.10
CA SER A 135 5.50 -13.89 -11.66
C SER A 135 4.58 -12.83 -11.09
N GLN A 136 3.72 -13.23 -10.15
CA GLN A 136 2.86 -12.30 -9.41
C GLN A 136 3.64 -11.48 -8.37
N GLY A 137 4.75 -12.00 -7.91
CA GLY A 137 5.65 -11.38 -6.97
C GLY A 137 7.05 -11.96 -7.03
N ILE A 138 8.02 -11.18 -6.57
CA ILE A 138 9.43 -11.54 -6.57
C ILE A 138 9.97 -11.31 -5.16
N LEU A 139 10.62 -12.34 -4.60
CA LEU A 139 11.29 -12.27 -3.30
C LEU A 139 12.77 -12.57 -3.48
N THR A 140 13.64 -11.70 -2.98
CA THR A 140 15.08 -11.93 -3.01
C THR A 140 15.66 -11.96 -1.59
N VAL A 141 16.63 -12.83 -1.37
CA VAL A 141 17.34 -12.93 -0.09
C VAL A 141 18.36 -11.79 0.05
N ARG A 142 18.97 -11.40 -1.06
CA ARG A 142 19.96 -10.31 -1.13
C ARG A 142 19.43 -9.19 -2.02
N GLY A 143 19.70 -7.97 -1.64
CA GLY A 143 19.33 -6.77 -2.39
C GLY A 143 18.72 -5.72 -1.48
N GLY A 144 18.78 -4.48 -1.91
CA GLY A 144 18.16 -3.33 -1.27
C GLY A 144 17.15 -2.68 -2.21
N MET A 145 16.63 -1.52 -1.83
CA MET A 145 15.69 -0.72 -2.65
C MET A 145 16.24 -0.32 -4.02
N THR A 146 17.55 -0.37 -4.21
CA THR A 146 18.25 -0.07 -5.47
C THR A 146 18.75 -1.31 -6.20
N SER A 147 18.38 -2.51 -5.74
CA SER A 147 18.77 -3.76 -6.40
C SER A 147 18.11 -3.91 -7.77
N HIS A 148 18.69 -4.74 -8.63
CA HIS A 148 18.14 -5.07 -9.95
C HIS A 148 16.67 -5.54 -9.83
N ALA A 149 16.38 -6.41 -8.87
CA ALA A 149 15.01 -6.88 -8.59
C ALA A 149 14.05 -5.73 -8.30
N ALA A 150 14.44 -4.79 -7.44
CA ALA A 150 13.58 -3.67 -7.05
C ALA A 150 13.32 -2.72 -8.24
N VAL A 151 14.34 -2.36 -8.99
CA VAL A 151 14.21 -1.45 -10.14
C VAL A 151 13.38 -2.06 -11.27
N VAL A 152 13.62 -3.34 -11.60
CA VAL A 152 12.89 -4.03 -12.67
C VAL A 152 11.45 -4.31 -12.26
N ALA A 153 11.19 -4.80 -11.03
CA ALA A 153 9.84 -5.08 -10.56
C ALA A 153 8.95 -3.82 -10.59
N VAL A 154 9.45 -2.67 -10.15
CA VAL A 154 8.70 -1.40 -10.21
C VAL A 154 8.40 -0.99 -11.65
N SER A 155 9.33 -1.19 -12.57
CA SER A 155 9.13 -0.85 -13.99
C SER A 155 8.03 -1.70 -14.64
N TYR A 156 7.92 -2.98 -14.28
CA TYR A 156 6.90 -3.88 -14.84
C TYR A 156 5.51 -3.72 -14.23
N THR A 157 5.39 -3.36 -12.97
CA THR A 157 4.09 -3.08 -12.35
C THR A 157 3.39 -1.86 -12.96
N HIS A 158 4.13 -0.90 -13.50
CA HIS A 158 3.57 0.21 -14.26
C HIS A 158 3.12 -0.16 -15.68
N LEU A 159 3.60 -1.25 -16.25
CA LEU A 159 3.24 -1.70 -17.60
C LEU A 159 1.98 -2.58 -17.66
N THR A 160 1.48 -3.03 -16.52
CA THR A 160 0.30 -3.91 -16.44
C THR A 160 -0.99 -3.20 -16.03
N LEU A 161 -1.08 -1.89 -16.18
CA LEU A 161 -2.39 -1.24 -16.15
C LEU A 161 -3.15 -1.64 -17.41
N PRO A 162 -4.26 -2.40 -17.32
CA PRO A 162 -5.08 -2.62 -18.48
C PRO A 162 -5.66 -1.29 -18.92
N THR A 163 -5.20 -0.77 -20.04
CA THR A 163 -5.86 0.32 -20.75
C THR A 163 -7.20 -0.20 -21.26
N ASN A 164 -8.18 -0.33 -20.42
CA ASN A 164 -9.56 -0.40 -20.84
C ASN A 164 -10.08 1.02 -21.08
N SER A 165 -9.66 1.57 -22.21
CA SER A 165 -10.39 2.62 -22.87
C SER A 165 -11.65 2.00 -23.47
N ARG A 166 -12.79 2.15 -22.81
CA ARG A 166 -14.13 2.23 -23.38
C ARG A 166 -14.97 3.18 -22.58
#